data_f9adb3d77620b28a783dea40a48ecf76
#
_entry.id   f9adb3d77620b28a783dea40a48ecf76
#
_cell.length_a   1.000
_cell.length_b   1.000
_cell.length_c   1.000
_cell.angle_alpha   90.00
_cell.angle_beta   90.00
_cell.angle_gamma   90.00
#
_symmetry.space_group_name_H-M   'P 1'
#
loop_
_entity.id
_entity.type
_entity.pdbx_description
1 polymer ?
#
loop_
_entity_poly.entity_id
_entity_poly.type
_entity_poly.pdbx_seq_one_letter_code
_entity_poly.pdbx_strand_id
1 'polypeptide(L)'
;MATTGQGQWALGYREPLNPAERAKRDSDGLAVRQRIIDVYSRRGFASIDPSDLRSRFRWYGLYTQRAQGIAGGRTALLEPEELEDDYFMLRVRIDGGRLDSRQLRAVADVAITYGRDVADVTDRQNIQLHWIRVEDVPTIWERLEGVGLSTTEACGDTPRVMLGCPLAGVAAEEMLDASPCLQETVERFVGDPAFSNLPRKFKTSISGCADHCTHHEINDVAFVGVIGPEGHAGFDLWVGGGLSTNPKLGQRLGAFVAPERVADVWAGVTGVFRDYGYRRSRTHARLKFLLADWGVERFRTVLEKEYLGEPLPDGPAPAPPVHDQRDHVGVTAQRDGRYAVGFAPRAGRIAGTLLTKVADLADDYGAGRVRTTAQQKLVLLDIPESRVDSLIAALAALDLLVRPSIFRRGTMACTGLEFCKLAIVETKARAQDLYAELERRLPDFDEPLSVNVNGCPNSCARFQTADIGLKGSIVPGKNGEQVEGFQVHLGGHLGTDSSFGRKFRGLRVTAEEAPDYVERVLRGYLERRHPDERFAAYVNRAEDAWLR
;
A
#
# COMPACT_ATOMS: atom_id res chain seq x y z
N MET A 1 28.79 6.18 9.57
CA MET A 1 27.97 7.27 8.95
C MET A 1 28.69 7.74 7.72
N ALA A 2 28.04 7.71 6.55
CA ALA A 2 28.63 8.28 5.35
C ALA A 2 28.96 9.74 5.62
N THR A 3 30.20 10.11 5.35
CA THR A 3 30.63 11.49 5.43
C THR A 3 29.74 12.32 4.50
N THR A 4 29.15 13.37 5.04
CA THR A 4 28.46 14.41 4.28
C THR A 4 29.36 14.81 3.12
N GLY A 5 29.10 14.38 1.93
CA GLY A 5 29.95 14.71 0.80
C GLY A 5 29.80 13.84 -0.42
N GLN A 6 29.13 12.71 -0.35
CA GLN A 6 29.00 11.78 -1.47
C GLN A 6 27.55 11.56 -1.83
N GLY A 7 27.12 11.99 -2.99
CA GLY A 7 25.77 11.89 -3.45
C GLY A 7 25.26 13.16 -4.10
N GLN A 8 23.98 13.20 -4.45
CA GLN A 8 23.40 14.37 -5.14
C GLN A 8 23.38 15.63 -4.26
N TRP A 9 23.21 15.49 -2.97
CA TRP A 9 23.33 16.59 -2.02
C TRP A 9 24.77 17.07 -1.89
N ALA A 10 25.71 16.16 -1.97
CA ALA A 10 27.13 16.48 -1.94
C ALA A 10 27.65 17.07 -3.26
N LEU A 11 27.01 16.73 -4.36
CA LEU A 11 27.26 17.40 -5.62
C LEU A 11 26.61 18.79 -5.70
N GLY A 12 26.00 19.22 -4.57
CA GLY A 12 25.27 20.47 -4.43
C GLY A 12 23.87 20.41 -5.01
N TYR A 13 23.00 21.28 -4.51
CA TYR A 13 21.71 21.53 -5.13
C TYR A 13 21.93 22.06 -6.54
N ARG A 14 21.49 21.34 -7.54
CA ARG A 14 21.51 21.84 -8.91
C ARG A 14 20.25 22.67 -9.15
N GLU A 15 20.42 23.94 -9.23
CA GLU A 15 19.34 24.86 -9.60
C GLU A 15 18.92 24.66 -11.08
N PRO A 16 17.62 24.87 -11.42
CA PRO A 16 16.55 25.23 -10.50
C PRO A 16 16.02 24.01 -9.72
N LEU A 17 15.83 24.16 -8.41
CA LEU A 17 15.17 23.16 -7.58
C LEU A 17 13.67 23.10 -7.92
N ASN A 18 13.10 21.90 -7.93
CA ASN A 18 11.64 21.76 -7.95
C ASN A 18 11.00 22.28 -6.64
N PRO A 19 9.69 22.63 -6.63
CA PRO A 19 9.05 23.22 -5.45
C PRO A 19 9.17 22.38 -4.18
N ALA A 20 9.10 21.05 -4.29
CA ALA A 20 9.20 20.17 -3.13
C ALA A 20 10.61 20.16 -2.53
N GLU A 21 11.67 20.20 -3.35
CA GLU A 21 13.04 20.27 -2.86
C GLU A 21 13.34 21.65 -2.25
N ARG A 22 12.80 22.75 -2.80
CA ARG A 22 12.88 24.07 -2.16
C ARG A 22 12.24 24.04 -0.76
N ALA A 23 11.03 23.52 -0.66
CA ALA A 23 10.32 23.43 0.63
C ALA A 23 11.12 22.61 1.68
N LYS A 24 11.76 21.50 1.26
CA LYS A 24 12.57 20.66 2.15
C LYS A 24 13.89 21.33 2.56
N ARG A 25 14.51 22.12 1.66
CA ARG A 25 15.70 22.92 1.98
C ARG A 25 15.38 24.03 2.99
N ASP A 26 14.24 24.70 2.82
CA ASP A 26 13.89 25.86 3.63
C ASP A 26 13.45 25.50 5.05
N SER A 27 12.87 24.31 5.25
CA SER A 27 12.47 23.80 6.56
C SER A 27 12.27 22.30 6.53
N ASP A 28 12.70 21.61 7.59
CA ASP A 28 12.42 20.18 7.77
C ASP A 28 10.90 19.91 7.77
N GLY A 29 10.49 18.83 7.11
CA GLY A 29 9.09 18.44 7.01
C GLY A 29 8.45 18.12 8.37
N LEU A 30 9.23 17.59 9.32
CA LEU A 30 8.76 17.28 10.67
C LEU A 30 8.44 18.55 11.49
N ALA A 31 9.09 19.68 11.19
CA ALA A 31 8.87 20.94 11.90
C ALA A 31 7.46 21.52 11.72
N VAL A 32 6.69 21.04 10.74
CA VAL A 32 5.31 21.54 10.50
C VAL A 32 4.36 21.21 11.64
N ARG A 33 4.64 20.17 12.44
CA ARG A 33 3.80 19.76 13.57
C ARG A 33 3.52 20.93 14.51
N GLN A 34 4.57 21.64 14.90
CA GLN A 34 4.42 22.75 15.83
C GLN A 34 3.59 23.90 15.22
N ARG A 35 3.77 24.18 13.92
CA ARG A 35 2.94 25.20 13.23
C ARG A 35 1.47 24.78 13.13
N ILE A 36 1.19 23.49 12.95
CA ILE A 36 -0.19 22.98 12.99
C ILE A 36 -0.80 23.22 14.37
N ILE A 37 -0.10 22.89 15.45
CA ILE A 37 -0.59 23.05 16.84
C ILE A 37 -0.77 24.53 17.21
N ASP A 38 0.23 25.37 16.94
CA ASP A 38 0.26 26.74 17.47
C ASP A 38 -0.50 27.75 16.61
N VAL A 39 -0.59 27.50 15.30
CA VAL A 39 -1.11 28.48 14.34
C VAL A 39 -2.32 27.94 13.59
N TYR A 40 -2.15 26.87 12.82
CA TYR A 40 -3.16 26.48 11.82
C TYR A 40 -4.42 25.90 12.46
N SER A 41 -4.29 25.13 13.55
CA SER A 41 -5.45 24.62 14.27
C SER A 41 -6.29 25.73 14.94
N ARG A 42 -5.66 26.87 15.25
CA ARG A 42 -6.33 28.00 15.91
C ARG A 42 -6.91 29.02 14.94
N ARG A 43 -6.30 29.15 13.75
CA ARG A 43 -6.67 30.18 12.76
C ARG A 43 -7.40 29.61 11.55
N GLY A 44 -7.51 28.29 11.45
CA GLY A 44 -8.22 27.60 10.39
C GLY A 44 -7.45 27.48 9.08
N PHE A 45 -8.06 26.79 8.13
CA PHE A 45 -7.48 26.40 6.84
C PHE A 45 -6.87 27.57 6.06
N ALA A 46 -7.54 28.71 6.00
CA ALA A 46 -7.08 29.89 5.26
C ALA A 46 -5.76 30.49 5.78
N SER A 47 -5.32 30.11 6.98
CA SER A 47 -4.05 30.58 7.56
C SER A 47 -2.85 29.73 7.17
N ILE A 48 -3.05 28.59 6.49
CA ILE A 48 -1.99 27.64 6.19
C ILE A 48 -1.07 28.18 5.10
N ASP A 49 0.24 28.22 5.39
CA ASP A 49 1.25 28.56 4.38
C ASP A 49 1.19 27.57 3.19
N PRO A 50 1.14 28.07 1.94
CA PRO A 50 1.04 27.21 0.76
C PRO A 50 2.15 26.16 0.65
N SER A 51 3.38 26.43 1.11
CA SER A 51 4.48 25.49 1.09
C SER A 51 4.29 24.36 2.12
N ASP A 52 3.70 24.66 3.26
CA ASP A 52 3.34 23.65 4.26
C ASP A 52 2.19 22.78 3.76
N LEU A 53 1.11 23.40 3.26
CA LEU A 53 -0.06 22.71 2.72
C LEU A 53 0.30 21.76 1.57
N ARG A 54 1.11 22.22 0.62
CA ARG A 54 1.46 21.48 -0.59
C ARG A 54 2.57 20.46 -0.39
N SER A 55 3.38 20.62 0.68
CA SER A 55 4.54 19.78 0.92
C SER A 55 4.51 19.13 2.29
N ARG A 56 4.73 19.89 3.37
CA ARG A 56 5.13 19.37 4.68
C ARG A 56 4.01 18.70 5.46
N PHE A 57 2.74 19.07 5.28
CA PHE A 57 1.59 18.41 5.89
C PHE A 57 1.59 16.89 5.66
N ARG A 58 2.15 16.46 4.53
CA ARG A 58 2.27 15.03 4.18
C ARG A 58 3.14 14.24 5.15
N TRP A 59 4.10 14.89 5.83
CA TRP A 59 4.91 14.21 6.83
C TRP A 59 4.08 13.68 8.00
N TYR A 60 2.94 14.32 8.27
CA TYR A 60 1.99 13.87 9.29
C TYR A 60 0.72 13.24 8.70
N GLY A 61 0.82 12.67 7.53
CA GLY A 61 -0.27 11.90 6.91
C GLY A 61 -1.41 12.74 6.34
N LEU A 62 -1.29 14.07 6.32
CA LEU A 62 -2.33 14.99 5.90
C LEU A 62 -2.23 15.34 4.41
N TYR A 63 -3.34 15.17 3.70
CA TYR A 63 -3.53 15.62 2.31
C TYR A 63 -4.87 16.33 2.21
N THR A 64 -4.92 17.49 1.56
CA THR A 64 -6.21 18.11 1.20
C THR A 64 -7.03 17.17 0.33
N GLN A 65 -8.31 17.05 0.63
CA GLN A 65 -9.26 16.28 -0.15
C GLN A 65 -9.63 16.99 -1.43
N ARG A 66 -10.28 16.23 -2.31
CA ARG A 66 -10.97 16.76 -3.48
C ARG A 66 -12.26 17.44 -3.06
N ALA A 67 -12.52 18.63 -3.58
CA ALA A 67 -13.81 19.29 -3.45
C ALA A 67 -14.90 18.47 -4.14
N GLN A 68 -16.05 18.38 -3.50
CA GLN A 68 -17.16 17.57 -3.99
C GLN A 68 -17.79 18.16 -5.25
N GLY A 69 -18.40 17.31 -6.09
CA GLY A 69 -19.11 17.76 -7.30
C GLY A 69 -18.23 18.06 -8.51
N ILE A 70 -16.91 17.99 -8.40
CA ILE A 70 -16.01 18.20 -9.53
C ILE A 70 -15.86 16.91 -10.32
N ALA A 71 -16.33 16.89 -11.56
CA ALA A 71 -16.21 15.73 -12.46
C ALA A 71 -14.75 15.38 -12.75
N GLY A 72 -14.47 14.07 -12.93
CA GLY A 72 -13.12 13.54 -13.14
C GLY A 72 -12.41 14.11 -14.37
N GLY A 73 -13.14 14.37 -15.45
CA GLY A 73 -12.60 15.01 -16.66
C GLY A 73 -12.02 16.41 -16.45
N ARG A 74 -12.39 17.07 -15.35
CA ARG A 74 -11.85 18.39 -14.97
C ARG A 74 -10.50 18.33 -14.26
N THR A 75 -10.09 17.15 -13.75
CA THR A 75 -8.88 16.99 -12.92
C THR A 75 -7.60 17.55 -13.58
N ALA A 76 -7.45 17.39 -14.88
CA ALA A 76 -6.27 17.87 -15.60
C ALA A 76 -6.38 19.33 -16.07
N LEU A 77 -7.52 19.97 -15.88
CA LEU A 77 -7.85 21.30 -16.39
C LEU A 77 -7.88 22.37 -15.29
N LEU A 78 -7.92 21.95 -14.04
CA LEU A 78 -8.02 22.81 -12.87
C LEU A 78 -6.71 22.84 -12.10
N GLU A 79 -6.41 23.99 -11.53
CA GLU A 79 -5.28 24.13 -10.61
C GLU A 79 -5.55 23.37 -9.30
N PRO A 80 -4.51 22.98 -8.54
CA PRO A 80 -4.67 22.27 -7.29
C PRO A 80 -5.59 22.96 -6.28
N GLU A 81 -5.60 24.29 -6.25
CA GLU A 81 -6.43 25.13 -5.40
C GLU A 81 -7.93 25.02 -5.73
N GLU A 82 -8.24 24.86 -7.01
CA GLU A 82 -9.62 24.71 -7.49
C GLU A 82 -10.16 23.30 -7.26
N LEU A 83 -9.25 22.32 -7.10
CA LEU A 83 -9.60 20.91 -6.87
C LEU A 83 -9.73 20.53 -5.40
N GLU A 84 -9.22 21.35 -4.47
CA GLU A 84 -9.18 20.99 -3.06
C GLU A 84 -10.33 21.57 -2.25
N ASP A 85 -10.66 20.85 -1.20
CA ASP A 85 -11.57 21.28 -0.13
C ASP A 85 -10.73 21.65 1.11
N ASP A 86 -11.35 22.32 2.08
CA ASP A 86 -10.77 22.68 3.38
C ASP A 86 -10.61 21.46 4.33
N TYR A 87 -10.97 20.29 3.87
CA TYR A 87 -10.82 19.03 4.59
C TYR A 87 -9.58 18.27 4.18
N PHE A 88 -9.10 17.43 5.11
CA PHE A 88 -7.95 16.55 4.89
C PHE A 88 -8.33 15.08 4.94
N MET A 89 -7.66 14.29 4.13
CA MET A 89 -7.44 12.89 4.42
C MET A 89 -6.29 12.79 5.42
N LEU A 90 -6.49 12.05 6.51
CA LEU A 90 -5.47 11.71 7.50
C LEU A 90 -5.14 10.23 7.41
N ARG A 91 -3.85 9.89 7.38
CA ARG A 91 -3.39 8.50 7.40
C ARG A 91 -2.80 8.15 8.75
N VAL A 92 -3.40 7.15 9.42
CA VAL A 92 -2.84 6.55 10.63
C VAL A 92 -1.75 5.57 10.23
N ARG A 93 -0.57 5.70 10.82
CA ARG A 93 0.57 4.80 10.61
C ARG A 93 0.36 3.51 11.40
N ILE A 94 0.41 2.36 10.72
CA ILE A 94 0.23 1.03 11.32
C ILE A 94 1.27 0.09 10.72
N ASP A 95 2.48 0.11 11.30
CA ASP A 95 3.59 -0.70 10.78
C ASP A 95 3.34 -2.19 11.00
N GLY A 96 3.61 -3.00 9.97
CA GLY A 96 3.27 -4.42 9.95
C GLY A 96 1.78 -4.74 10.04
N GLY A 97 0.91 -3.73 9.94
CA GLY A 97 -0.54 -3.90 10.09
C GLY A 97 -1.00 -4.27 11.49
N ARG A 98 -0.19 -4.05 12.53
CA ARG A 98 -0.41 -4.53 13.90
C ARG A 98 -1.23 -3.54 14.72
N LEU A 99 -2.36 -4.01 15.25
CA LEU A 99 -3.24 -3.27 16.12
C LEU A 99 -3.71 -4.17 17.28
N ASP A 100 -3.97 -3.56 18.43
CA ASP A 100 -4.83 -4.13 19.44
C ASP A 100 -6.25 -3.51 19.36
N SER A 101 -7.20 -4.08 20.10
CA SER A 101 -8.60 -3.63 20.14
C SER A 101 -8.73 -2.19 20.66
N ARG A 102 -7.89 -1.77 21.62
CA ARG A 102 -7.87 -0.41 22.15
C ARG A 102 -7.42 0.59 21.09
N GLN A 103 -6.38 0.25 20.33
CA GLN A 103 -5.89 1.05 19.21
C GLN A 103 -6.95 1.16 18.10
N LEU A 104 -7.60 0.06 17.78
CA LEU A 104 -8.65 0.06 16.76
C LEU A 104 -9.86 0.92 17.20
N ARG A 105 -10.26 0.87 18.48
CA ARG A 105 -11.30 1.76 19.03
C ARG A 105 -10.90 3.23 18.96
N ALA A 106 -9.65 3.58 19.21
CA ALA A 106 -9.19 4.97 19.08
C ALA A 106 -9.29 5.47 17.62
N VAL A 107 -8.92 4.63 16.65
CA VAL A 107 -9.10 4.95 15.22
C VAL A 107 -10.60 5.07 14.88
N ALA A 108 -11.43 4.17 15.39
CA ALA A 108 -12.88 4.19 15.20
C ALA A 108 -13.51 5.47 15.76
N ASP A 109 -13.13 5.85 16.99
CA ASP A 109 -13.61 7.08 17.64
C ASP A 109 -13.25 8.32 16.83
N VAL A 110 -12.04 8.41 16.31
CA VAL A 110 -11.62 9.51 15.43
C VAL A 110 -12.46 9.51 14.13
N ALA A 111 -12.69 8.34 13.52
CA ALA A 111 -13.52 8.23 12.31
C ALA A 111 -14.96 8.69 12.56
N ILE A 112 -15.56 8.30 13.67
CA ILE A 112 -16.93 8.65 14.07
C ILE A 112 -17.03 10.16 14.38
N THR A 113 -16.12 10.64 15.22
CA THR A 113 -16.19 12.00 15.78
C THR A 113 -15.82 13.07 14.75
N TYR A 114 -14.78 12.82 13.95
CA TYR A 114 -14.20 13.83 13.05
C TYR A 114 -14.29 13.45 11.57
N GLY A 115 -14.45 12.15 11.26
CA GLY A 115 -14.33 11.58 9.90
C GLY A 115 -15.67 11.24 9.25
N ARG A 116 -16.80 11.71 9.76
CA ARG A 116 -18.16 11.38 9.25
C ARG A 116 -18.39 9.86 9.16
N ASP A 117 -17.84 9.11 10.12
CA ASP A 117 -17.94 7.65 10.19
C ASP A 117 -17.35 6.90 8.97
N VAL A 118 -16.36 7.47 8.29
CA VAL A 118 -15.74 6.89 7.09
C VAL A 118 -14.26 6.59 7.33
N ALA A 119 -13.87 5.34 7.04
CA ALA A 119 -12.48 4.92 7.05
C ALA A 119 -12.18 3.98 5.87
N ASP A 120 -10.91 3.94 5.45
CA ASP A 120 -10.42 3.06 4.40
C ASP A 120 -9.20 2.26 4.88
N VAL A 121 -9.28 0.94 4.84
CA VAL A 121 -8.09 0.08 4.96
C VAL A 121 -7.31 0.16 3.64
N THR A 122 -6.00 0.42 3.73
CA THR A 122 -5.17 0.64 2.54
C THR A 122 -4.37 -0.60 2.13
N ASP A 123 -3.84 -0.60 0.90
CA ASP A 123 -2.90 -1.60 0.39
C ASP A 123 -1.51 -1.58 1.08
N ARG A 124 -1.33 -0.64 2.01
CA ARG A 124 -0.12 -0.54 2.85
C ARG A 124 -0.43 -0.69 4.33
N GLN A 125 -1.43 -1.49 4.67
CA GLN A 125 -1.77 -1.86 6.05
C GLN A 125 -2.13 -0.68 6.96
N ASN A 126 -2.42 0.49 6.39
CA ASN A 126 -2.85 1.68 7.14
C ASN A 126 -4.36 1.81 7.16
N ILE A 127 -4.84 2.70 8.00
CA ILE A 127 -6.22 3.21 7.93
C ILE A 127 -6.16 4.68 7.54
N GLN A 128 -6.96 5.07 6.56
CA GLN A 128 -7.20 6.46 6.15
C GLN A 128 -8.53 6.93 6.71
N LEU A 129 -8.51 8.14 7.25
CA LEU A 129 -9.67 8.88 7.71
C LEU A 129 -9.90 10.06 6.78
N HIS A 130 -11.14 10.47 6.62
CA HIS A 130 -11.56 11.51 5.71
C HIS A 130 -12.27 12.63 6.45
N TRP A 131 -12.51 13.76 5.80
CA TRP A 131 -13.23 14.94 6.34
C TRP A 131 -12.57 15.60 7.54
N ILE A 132 -11.27 15.37 7.76
CA ILE A 132 -10.55 15.93 8.91
C ILE A 132 -10.31 17.43 8.70
N ARG A 133 -10.65 18.23 9.69
CA ARG A 133 -10.36 19.66 9.72
C ARG A 133 -9.01 19.90 10.39
N VAL A 134 -8.28 20.93 9.96
CA VAL A 134 -6.98 21.27 10.56
C VAL A 134 -7.11 21.64 12.04
N GLU A 135 -8.25 22.21 12.42
CA GLU A 135 -8.56 22.59 13.80
C GLU A 135 -8.61 21.39 14.75
N ASP A 136 -9.03 20.24 14.25
CA ASP A 136 -9.19 19.00 15.04
C ASP A 136 -7.90 18.17 15.13
N VAL A 137 -6.91 18.44 14.27
CA VAL A 137 -5.70 17.63 14.15
C VAL A 137 -4.93 17.46 15.47
N PRO A 138 -4.69 18.49 16.31
CA PRO A 138 -4.00 18.30 17.58
C PRO A 138 -4.72 17.33 18.52
N THR A 139 -6.05 17.44 18.63
CA THR A 139 -6.85 16.53 19.48
C THR A 139 -6.87 15.11 18.92
N ILE A 140 -6.90 14.95 17.60
CA ILE A 140 -6.79 13.64 16.95
C ILE A 140 -5.43 13.01 17.26
N TRP A 141 -4.35 13.76 17.16
CA TRP A 141 -3.01 13.26 17.52
C TRP A 141 -2.92 12.82 18.97
N GLU A 142 -3.45 13.63 19.90
CA GLU A 142 -3.48 13.28 21.33
C GLU A 142 -4.20 11.95 21.57
N ARG A 143 -5.35 11.72 20.94
CA ARG A 143 -6.10 10.46 21.04
C ARG A 143 -5.35 9.27 20.48
N LEU A 144 -4.75 9.41 19.31
CA LEU A 144 -3.99 8.33 18.67
C LEU A 144 -2.68 8.03 19.43
N GLU A 145 -1.93 9.05 19.81
CA GLU A 145 -0.66 8.92 20.55
C GLU A 145 -0.89 8.37 21.96
N GLY A 146 -2.03 8.70 22.61
CA GLY A 146 -2.43 8.13 23.89
C GLY A 146 -2.61 6.61 23.90
N VAL A 147 -2.75 5.99 22.72
CA VAL A 147 -2.78 4.53 22.55
C VAL A 147 -1.55 3.98 21.80
N GLY A 148 -0.52 4.80 21.60
CA GLY A 148 0.72 4.40 20.92
C GLY A 148 0.63 4.34 19.39
N LEU A 149 -0.37 4.97 18.77
CA LEU A 149 -0.45 5.15 17.33
C LEU A 149 0.09 6.53 16.92
N SER A 150 0.49 6.66 15.66
CA SER A 150 1.05 7.91 15.13
C SER A 150 0.60 8.16 13.70
N THR A 151 0.74 9.40 13.24
CA THR A 151 0.62 9.79 11.83
C THR A 151 1.96 10.24 11.24
N THR A 152 3.02 10.22 12.06
CA THR A 152 4.37 10.67 11.68
C THR A 152 4.88 9.86 10.49
N GLU A 153 5.31 10.57 9.44
CA GLU A 153 5.85 9.98 8.19
C GLU A 153 4.92 8.95 7.51
N ALA A 154 3.62 8.96 7.82
CA ALA A 154 2.66 8.11 7.13
C ALA A 154 2.58 8.44 5.62
N CYS A 155 2.99 9.64 5.23
CA CYS A 155 3.07 10.13 3.86
C CYS A 155 4.35 10.94 3.62
N GLY A 156 4.45 11.68 2.50
CA GLY A 156 5.62 12.52 2.21
C GLY A 156 6.76 11.84 1.46
N ASP A 157 7.88 12.52 1.41
CA ASP A 157 9.14 12.01 0.84
C ASP A 157 10.01 11.43 1.97
N THR A 158 9.47 10.43 2.63
CA THR A 158 9.93 9.83 3.88
C THR A 158 9.87 8.30 3.80
N PRO A 159 10.43 7.60 4.80
CA PRO A 159 10.14 6.18 5.03
C PRO A 159 8.63 5.99 5.28
N ARG A 160 7.97 5.34 4.33
CA ARG A 160 6.55 5.03 4.47
C ARG A 160 6.36 3.88 5.44
N VAL A 161 5.13 3.70 5.89
CA VAL A 161 4.76 2.54 6.69
C VAL A 161 5.40 1.27 6.15
N MET A 162 6.02 0.50 7.02
CA MET A 162 6.69 -0.74 6.70
C MET A 162 5.69 -1.88 6.68
N LEU A 163 5.66 -2.64 5.58
CA LEU A 163 4.80 -3.81 5.47
C LEU A 163 5.42 -5.00 6.19
N GLY A 164 4.59 -5.74 6.92
CA GLY A 164 4.92 -7.02 7.52
C GLY A 164 3.83 -8.06 7.24
N CYS A 165 4.14 -9.34 7.40
CA CYS A 165 3.11 -10.36 7.34
C CYS A 165 2.08 -10.17 8.47
N PRO A 166 0.78 -10.16 8.20
CA PRO A 166 -0.24 -10.06 9.25
C PRO A 166 -0.18 -11.19 10.28
N LEU A 167 0.33 -12.35 9.89
CA LEU A 167 0.48 -13.52 10.76
C LEU A 167 1.90 -13.68 11.33
N ALA A 168 2.77 -12.67 11.18
CA ALA A 168 4.12 -12.71 11.74
C ALA A 168 4.10 -12.96 13.25
N GLY A 169 4.91 -13.91 13.71
CA GLY A 169 4.99 -14.36 15.08
C GLY A 169 3.93 -15.40 15.49
N VAL A 170 2.96 -15.72 14.62
CA VAL A 170 1.90 -16.71 14.93
C VAL A 170 1.67 -17.75 13.82
N ALA A 171 2.15 -17.51 12.60
CA ALA A 171 1.98 -18.45 11.49
C ALA A 171 2.75 -19.76 11.76
N ALA A 172 2.13 -20.91 11.44
CA ALA A 172 2.77 -22.22 11.62
C ALA A 172 3.98 -22.40 10.68
N GLU A 173 3.88 -21.88 9.47
CA GLU A 173 4.84 -22.11 8.37
C GLU A 173 5.77 -20.91 8.09
N GLU A 174 5.87 -19.93 9.00
CA GLU A 174 6.83 -18.83 8.79
C GLU A 174 8.26 -19.30 9.02
N MET A 175 9.19 -18.85 8.18
CA MET A 175 10.62 -19.14 8.33
C MET A 175 11.22 -18.49 9.57
N LEU A 176 10.81 -17.26 9.86
CA LEU A 176 11.16 -16.51 11.06
C LEU A 176 10.15 -15.42 11.33
N ASP A 177 10.00 -15.05 12.61
CA ASP A 177 9.22 -13.87 13.00
C ASP A 177 9.99 -12.59 12.66
N ALA A 178 9.53 -11.89 11.63
CA ALA A 178 10.12 -10.63 11.17
C ALA A 178 9.66 -9.40 11.99
N SER A 179 8.75 -9.58 12.95
CA SER A 179 8.17 -8.46 13.71
C SER A 179 9.18 -7.69 14.53
N PRO A 180 10.15 -8.32 15.24
CA PRO A 180 11.18 -7.58 15.98
C PRO A 180 12.04 -6.71 15.09
N CYS A 181 12.46 -7.22 13.92
CA CYS A 181 13.28 -6.46 12.96
C CYS A 181 12.52 -5.24 12.41
N LEU A 182 11.23 -5.41 12.11
CA LEU A 182 10.37 -4.32 11.65
C LEU A 182 10.22 -3.27 12.75
N GLN A 183 9.92 -3.70 13.97
CA GLN A 183 9.73 -2.81 15.12
C GLN A 183 11.00 -2.02 15.42
N GLU A 184 12.15 -2.65 15.50
CA GLU A 184 13.45 -1.99 15.72
C GLU A 184 13.72 -0.94 14.63
N THR A 185 13.46 -1.28 13.37
CA THR A 185 13.67 -0.34 12.25
C THR A 185 12.76 0.89 12.38
N VAL A 186 11.49 0.70 12.78
CA VAL A 186 10.56 1.80 13.01
C VAL A 186 11.01 2.68 14.18
N GLU A 187 11.33 2.07 15.32
CA GLU A 187 11.73 2.78 16.54
C GLU A 187 13.01 3.60 16.36
N ARG A 188 13.97 3.09 15.57
CA ARG A 188 15.24 3.78 15.34
C ARG A 188 15.17 4.93 14.34
N PHE A 189 14.28 4.87 13.35
CA PHE A 189 14.42 5.74 12.16
C PHE A 189 13.16 6.53 11.79
N VAL A 190 11.98 6.17 12.26
CA VAL A 190 10.76 6.94 11.95
C VAL A 190 10.72 8.18 12.83
N GLY A 191 10.60 9.35 12.19
CA GLY A 191 10.66 10.63 12.88
C GLY A 191 12.08 11.17 13.12
N ASP A 192 13.12 10.44 12.68
CA ASP A 192 14.48 10.95 12.69
C ASP A 192 14.71 11.89 11.47
N PRO A 193 15.06 13.17 11.70
CA PRO A 193 15.34 14.13 10.63
C PRO A 193 16.41 13.65 9.63
N ALA A 194 17.35 12.80 10.05
CA ALA A 194 18.36 12.24 9.15
C ALA A 194 17.77 11.33 8.07
N PHE A 195 16.57 10.79 8.29
CA PHE A 195 15.85 9.90 7.36
C PHE A 195 14.57 10.52 6.81
N SER A 196 14.15 11.70 7.28
CA SER A 196 12.88 12.33 6.91
C SER A 196 12.95 13.16 5.62
N ASN A 197 14.12 13.39 5.04
CA ASN A 197 14.33 14.14 3.82
C ASN A 197 14.88 13.25 2.70
N LEU A 198 14.02 12.42 2.11
CA LEU A 198 14.38 11.55 0.99
C LEU A 198 14.03 12.19 -0.35
N PRO A 199 14.64 11.76 -1.47
CA PRO A 199 14.29 12.26 -2.81
C PRO A 199 12.80 12.07 -3.14
N ARG A 200 12.21 10.96 -2.66
CA ARG A 200 10.81 10.59 -2.86
C ARG A 200 10.38 9.62 -1.77
N LYS A 201 9.06 9.28 -1.73
CA LYS A 201 8.54 8.21 -0.85
C LYS A 201 9.41 6.95 -0.94
N PHE A 202 9.72 6.37 0.21
CA PHE A 202 10.50 5.14 0.34
C PHE A 202 9.64 4.06 0.99
N LYS A 203 9.42 2.97 0.28
CA LYS A 203 8.54 1.88 0.69
C LYS A 203 9.37 0.68 1.12
N THR A 204 9.07 0.15 2.29
CA THR A 204 9.74 -1.00 2.90
C THR A 204 8.78 -2.17 3.05
N SER A 205 9.28 -3.40 2.92
CA SER A 205 8.64 -4.62 3.43
C SER A 205 9.67 -5.51 4.12
N ILE A 206 9.28 -6.11 5.26
CA ILE A 206 10.10 -7.04 6.03
C ILE A 206 9.21 -8.23 6.38
N SER A 207 9.52 -9.42 5.87
CA SER A 207 8.64 -10.58 6.04
C SER A 207 9.41 -11.89 6.03
N GLY A 208 9.20 -12.72 7.06
CA GLY A 208 9.62 -14.12 7.10
C GLY A 208 8.59 -15.11 6.56
N CYS A 209 7.50 -14.62 5.96
CA CYS A 209 6.41 -15.43 5.44
C CYS A 209 6.81 -16.13 4.14
N ALA A 210 6.57 -17.44 4.04
CA ALA A 210 6.84 -18.23 2.85
C ALA A 210 5.96 -17.81 1.64
N ASP A 211 4.81 -17.17 1.87
CA ASP A 211 3.92 -16.71 0.80
C ASP A 211 4.25 -15.33 0.24
N HIS A 212 5.27 -14.65 0.77
CA HIS A 212 5.65 -13.30 0.32
C HIS A 212 4.48 -12.30 0.28
N CYS A 213 3.59 -12.35 1.26
CA CYS A 213 2.33 -11.60 1.31
C CYS A 213 2.49 -10.08 1.33
N THR A 214 3.70 -9.57 1.55
CA THR A 214 4.04 -8.15 1.57
C THR A 214 4.43 -7.58 0.19
N HIS A 215 4.41 -8.41 -0.86
CA HIS A 215 4.74 -8.00 -2.24
C HIS A 215 6.10 -7.29 -2.34
N HIS A 216 7.15 -8.00 -1.95
CA HIS A 216 8.52 -7.50 -1.93
C HIS A 216 8.95 -6.87 -3.26
N GLU A 217 8.48 -7.40 -4.38
CA GLU A 217 8.82 -7.01 -5.75
C GLU A 217 8.48 -5.54 -6.09
N ILE A 218 7.58 -4.91 -5.33
CA ILE A 218 7.11 -3.54 -5.61
C ILE A 218 7.44 -2.53 -4.51
N ASN A 219 8.37 -2.88 -3.62
CA ASN A 219 8.89 -1.99 -2.57
C ASN A 219 10.28 -1.44 -2.95
N ASP A 220 10.65 -0.27 -2.42
CA ASP A 220 11.97 0.34 -2.66
C ASP A 220 13.08 -0.48 -2.00
N VAL A 221 12.80 -1.05 -0.81
CA VAL A 221 13.62 -2.04 -0.15
C VAL A 221 12.74 -3.15 0.41
N ALA A 222 13.19 -4.39 0.33
CA ALA A 222 12.50 -5.53 0.92
C ALA A 222 13.47 -6.55 1.49
N PHE A 223 13.08 -7.12 2.62
CA PHE A 223 13.75 -8.22 3.30
C PHE A 223 12.82 -9.43 3.27
N VAL A 224 13.25 -10.47 2.57
CA VAL A 224 12.44 -11.68 2.32
C VAL A 224 13.08 -12.85 3.04
N GLY A 225 12.32 -13.54 3.89
CA GLY A 225 12.82 -14.65 4.70
C GLY A 225 13.45 -15.76 3.85
N VAL A 226 14.63 -16.21 4.26
CA VAL A 226 15.38 -17.33 3.67
C VAL A 226 16.13 -18.07 4.75
N ILE A 227 16.51 -19.33 4.45
CA ILE A 227 17.50 -20.05 5.25
C ILE A 227 18.87 -19.81 4.64
N GLY A 228 19.75 -19.17 5.38
CA GLY A 228 21.11 -18.80 4.95
C GLY A 228 22.07 -19.99 4.82
N PRO A 229 23.33 -19.70 4.41
CA PRO A 229 24.32 -20.74 4.11
C PRO A 229 24.63 -21.73 5.26
N GLU A 230 24.55 -21.25 6.49
CA GLU A 230 24.84 -22.05 7.71
C GLU A 230 23.58 -22.66 8.35
N GLY A 231 22.44 -22.64 7.65
CA GLY A 231 21.16 -23.13 8.15
C GLY A 231 20.43 -22.17 9.09
N HIS A 232 20.95 -20.96 9.29
CA HIS A 232 20.30 -19.91 10.08
C HIS A 232 19.25 -19.15 9.26
N ALA A 233 18.11 -18.89 9.87
CA ALA A 233 17.08 -18.06 9.25
C ALA A 233 17.52 -16.60 9.22
N GLY A 234 17.24 -15.92 8.13
CA GLY A 234 17.52 -14.51 7.90
C GLY A 234 16.78 -14.01 6.68
N PHE A 235 17.34 -13.03 5.98
CA PHE A 235 16.65 -12.37 4.87
C PHE A 235 17.53 -12.27 3.62
N ASP A 236 16.91 -12.43 2.47
CA ASP A 236 17.45 -12.01 1.17
C ASP A 236 17.05 -10.55 0.90
N LEU A 237 17.98 -9.73 0.45
CA LEU A 237 17.81 -8.30 0.26
C LEU A 237 17.41 -7.96 -1.18
N TRP A 238 16.28 -7.25 -1.31
CA TRP A 238 15.74 -6.75 -2.58
C TRP A 238 15.64 -5.23 -2.58
N VAL A 239 15.91 -4.60 -3.72
CA VAL A 239 15.86 -3.14 -3.87
C VAL A 239 15.22 -2.71 -5.19
N GLY A 240 14.70 -1.48 -5.23
CA GLY A 240 14.33 -0.77 -6.46
C GLY A 240 12.98 -1.13 -7.06
N GLY A 241 12.08 -1.78 -6.30
CA GLY A 241 10.71 -2.01 -6.75
C GLY A 241 9.83 -0.77 -6.68
N GLY A 242 8.85 -0.69 -7.58
CA GLY A 242 7.85 0.39 -7.51
C GLY A 242 6.99 0.55 -8.75
N LEU A 243 5.74 0.86 -8.52
CA LEU A 243 4.70 1.07 -9.52
C LEU A 243 4.63 2.55 -9.98
N SER A 244 3.47 3.02 -10.43
CA SER A 244 3.19 4.32 -11.04
C SER A 244 3.48 4.34 -12.55
N THR A 245 3.75 5.48 -13.15
CA THR A 245 3.86 5.63 -14.62
C THR A 245 4.96 4.80 -15.28
N ASN A 246 6.04 4.53 -14.55
CA ASN A 246 7.18 3.72 -15.01
C ASN A 246 7.41 2.57 -14.01
N PRO A 247 6.59 1.50 -14.03
CA PRO A 247 6.73 0.41 -13.07
C PRO A 247 8.04 -0.35 -13.28
N LYS A 248 8.67 -0.75 -12.18
CA LYS A 248 9.82 -1.65 -12.15
C LYS A 248 9.65 -2.64 -11.01
N LEU A 249 9.98 -3.89 -11.25
CA LEU A 249 10.10 -4.88 -10.20
C LEU A 249 11.43 -4.67 -9.45
N GLY A 250 11.42 -4.99 -8.15
CA GLY A 250 12.61 -5.02 -7.33
C GLY A 250 13.62 -6.03 -7.86
N GLN A 251 14.87 -5.77 -7.59
CA GLN A 251 15.97 -6.66 -7.96
C GLN A 251 16.65 -7.17 -6.69
N ARG A 252 16.98 -8.43 -6.73
CA ARG A 252 17.70 -9.12 -5.68
C ARG A 252 19.15 -8.66 -5.65
N LEU A 253 19.69 -8.29 -4.46
CA LEU A 253 21.12 -7.96 -4.32
C LEU A 253 22.01 -9.21 -4.14
N GLY A 254 21.42 -10.39 -3.91
CA GLY A 254 22.16 -11.61 -3.64
C GLY A 254 22.85 -11.61 -2.27
N ALA A 255 22.43 -10.76 -1.36
CA ALA A 255 23.02 -10.58 -0.04
C ALA A 255 22.11 -11.19 1.03
N PHE A 256 22.70 -12.00 1.93
CA PHE A 256 22.04 -12.47 3.14
C PHE A 256 22.17 -11.44 4.26
N VAL A 257 21.07 -11.20 4.94
CA VAL A 257 21.01 -10.27 6.08
C VAL A 257 20.49 -11.01 7.31
N ALA A 258 21.33 -11.12 8.33
CA ALA A 258 20.91 -11.68 9.61
C ALA A 258 19.87 -10.77 10.30
N PRO A 259 18.94 -11.32 11.09
CA PRO A 259 17.85 -10.55 11.71
C PRO A 259 18.33 -9.29 12.46
N GLU A 260 19.38 -9.40 13.24
CA GLU A 260 19.98 -8.31 14.02
C GLU A 260 20.64 -7.21 13.16
N ARG A 261 20.87 -7.46 11.87
CA ARG A 261 21.47 -6.51 10.95
C ARG A 261 20.44 -5.77 10.06
N VAL A 262 19.16 -6.16 10.14
CA VAL A 262 18.11 -5.61 9.27
C VAL A 262 17.99 -4.09 9.39
N ALA A 263 17.98 -3.57 10.59
CA ALA A 263 17.85 -2.14 10.84
C ALA A 263 19.07 -1.34 10.30
N ASP A 264 20.29 -1.86 10.44
CA ASP A 264 21.51 -1.21 9.94
C ASP A 264 21.57 -1.25 8.41
N VAL A 265 21.26 -2.40 7.81
CA VAL A 265 21.21 -2.54 6.35
C VAL A 265 20.11 -1.67 5.75
N TRP A 266 18.95 -1.59 6.41
CA TRP A 266 17.88 -0.68 5.99
C TRP A 266 18.33 0.78 6.01
N ALA A 267 19.03 1.18 7.08
CA ALA A 267 19.59 2.53 7.19
C ALA A 267 20.64 2.80 6.10
N GLY A 268 21.47 1.82 5.77
CA GLY A 268 22.44 1.90 4.68
C GLY A 268 21.76 2.10 3.32
N VAL A 269 20.76 1.27 2.97
CA VAL A 269 20.00 1.40 1.72
C VAL A 269 19.28 2.75 1.63
N THR A 270 18.70 3.20 2.75
CA THR A 270 18.04 4.51 2.83
C THR A 270 19.06 5.64 2.68
N GLY A 271 20.25 5.50 3.25
CA GLY A 271 21.37 6.42 3.08
C GLY A 271 21.83 6.54 1.64
N VAL A 272 22.02 5.41 0.93
CA VAL A 272 22.32 5.41 -0.51
C VAL A 272 21.24 6.18 -1.27
N PHE A 273 19.97 5.92 -0.98
CA PHE A 273 18.87 6.62 -1.65
C PHE A 273 18.82 8.11 -1.32
N ARG A 274 19.01 8.49 -0.05
CA ARG A 274 19.04 9.87 0.41
C ARG A 274 20.11 10.69 -0.31
N ASP A 275 21.33 10.13 -0.41
CA ASP A 275 22.53 10.86 -0.83
C ASP A 275 22.75 10.79 -2.35
N TYR A 276 22.42 9.67 -3.00
CA TYR A 276 22.62 9.45 -4.44
C TYR A 276 21.33 9.51 -5.26
N GLY A 277 20.16 9.40 -4.62
CA GLY A 277 18.86 9.43 -5.30
C GLY A 277 18.61 10.73 -6.07
N TYR A 278 17.92 10.62 -7.21
CA TYR A 278 17.66 11.76 -8.08
C TYR A 278 16.59 12.69 -7.49
N ARG A 279 16.91 13.99 -7.37
CA ARG A 279 16.01 14.97 -6.74
C ARG A 279 15.48 16.02 -7.72
N ARG A 280 16.13 16.21 -8.87
CA ARG A 280 15.80 17.27 -9.83
C ARG A 280 14.39 17.11 -10.42
N SER A 281 14.01 15.90 -10.81
CA SER A 281 12.72 15.59 -11.42
C SER A 281 11.92 14.63 -10.54
N ARG A 282 10.77 15.05 -10.04
CA ARG A 282 9.92 14.22 -9.20
C ARG A 282 9.38 12.96 -9.89
N THR A 283 9.30 12.96 -11.22
CA THR A 283 8.88 11.79 -12.00
C THR A 283 9.96 10.70 -12.06
N HIS A 284 11.23 11.06 -11.78
CA HIS A 284 12.40 10.17 -11.81
C HIS A 284 13.12 10.09 -10.46
N ALA A 285 12.47 10.45 -9.36
CA ALA A 285 13.09 10.57 -8.03
C ALA A 285 13.00 9.31 -7.16
N ARG A 286 12.38 8.21 -7.63
CA ARG A 286 12.30 6.94 -6.88
C ARG A 286 13.60 6.14 -6.99
N LEU A 287 13.89 5.32 -5.95
CA LEU A 287 15.08 4.46 -5.90
C LEU A 287 15.25 3.58 -7.15
N LYS A 288 14.16 3.08 -7.71
CA LYS A 288 14.16 2.24 -8.93
C LYS A 288 14.87 2.87 -10.13
N PHE A 289 14.94 4.19 -10.22
CA PHE A 289 15.65 4.87 -11.30
C PHE A 289 17.16 4.88 -11.04
N LEU A 290 17.59 5.13 -9.81
CA LEU A 290 18.98 5.02 -9.41
C LEU A 290 19.51 3.61 -9.66
N LEU A 291 18.74 2.58 -9.21
CA LEU A 291 19.13 1.19 -9.43
C LEU A 291 19.19 0.82 -10.92
N ALA A 292 18.26 1.32 -11.74
CA ALA A 292 18.26 1.08 -13.18
C ALA A 292 19.52 1.63 -13.88
N ASP A 293 20.04 2.77 -13.40
CA ASP A 293 21.24 3.38 -13.97
C ASP A 293 22.54 2.75 -13.42
N TRP A 294 22.53 2.31 -12.18
CA TRP A 294 23.72 1.75 -11.54
C TRP A 294 23.88 0.25 -11.73
N GLY A 295 22.78 -0.49 -11.80
CA GLY A 295 22.76 -1.94 -11.66
C GLY A 295 22.96 -2.39 -10.22
N VAL A 296 22.71 -3.69 -10.01
CA VAL A 296 22.74 -4.33 -8.68
C VAL A 296 24.15 -4.35 -8.08
N GLU A 297 25.17 -4.67 -8.88
CA GLU A 297 26.56 -4.81 -8.43
C GLU A 297 27.12 -3.49 -7.87
N ARG A 298 26.93 -2.38 -8.61
CA ARG A 298 27.37 -1.06 -8.14
C ARG A 298 26.60 -0.63 -6.89
N PHE A 299 25.28 -0.87 -6.87
CA PHE A 299 24.47 -0.53 -5.70
C PHE A 299 24.96 -1.25 -4.45
N ARG A 300 25.18 -2.57 -4.54
CA ARG A 300 25.72 -3.40 -3.45
C ARG A 300 27.11 -2.92 -3.02
N THR A 301 27.99 -2.65 -3.95
CA THR A 301 29.35 -2.16 -3.65
C THR A 301 29.33 -0.84 -2.88
N VAL A 302 28.48 0.12 -3.27
CA VAL A 302 28.34 1.41 -2.56
C VAL A 302 27.73 1.20 -1.18
N LEU A 303 26.67 0.37 -1.08
CA LEU A 303 26.05 0.03 0.20
C LEU A 303 27.09 -0.53 1.20
N GLU A 304 27.82 -1.56 0.77
CA GLU A 304 28.81 -2.24 1.61
C GLU A 304 29.97 -1.33 2.02
N LYS A 305 30.58 -0.61 1.06
CA LYS A 305 31.79 0.18 1.31
C LYS A 305 31.53 1.50 2.01
N GLU A 306 30.45 2.21 1.63
CA GLU A 306 30.25 3.58 2.09
C GLU A 306 29.31 3.71 3.28
N TYR A 307 28.41 2.72 3.46
CA TYR A 307 27.38 2.77 4.50
C TYR A 307 27.51 1.70 5.57
N LEU A 308 27.88 0.48 5.19
CA LEU A 308 28.03 -0.61 6.17
C LEU A 308 29.47 -0.77 6.68
N GLY A 309 30.46 -0.44 5.86
CA GLY A 309 31.89 -0.59 6.21
C GLY A 309 32.41 -2.02 6.09
N GLU A 310 31.56 -2.97 5.69
CA GLU A 310 31.87 -4.39 5.54
C GLU A 310 31.02 -5.03 4.44
N PRO A 311 31.48 -6.12 3.83
CA PRO A 311 30.68 -6.86 2.86
C PRO A 311 29.54 -7.64 3.54
N LEU A 312 28.41 -7.75 2.85
CA LEU A 312 27.34 -8.67 3.23
C LEU A 312 27.63 -10.06 2.68
N PRO A 313 27.39 -11.13 3.46
CA PRO A 313 27.48 -12.49 2.95
C PRO A 313 26.55 -12.71 1.74
N ASP A 314 26.97 -13.57 0.81
CA ASP A 314 26.06 -14.02 -0.25
C ASP A 314 25.00 -14.95 0.33
N GLY A 315 23.79 -14.87 -0.22
CA GLY A 315 22.65 -15.65 0.25
C GLY A 315 21.83 -16.29 -0.86
N PRO A 316 21.00 -17.30 -0.52
CA PRO A 316 20.13 -17.97 -1.48
C PRO A 316 18.98 -17.04 -1.91
N ALA A 317 18.40 -17.33 -3.07
CA ALA A 317 17.13 -16.74 -3.45
C ALA A 317 16.00 -17.31 -2.58
N PRO A 318 14.95 -16.53 -2.27
CA PRO A 318 13.78 -17.07 -1.61
C PRO A 318 13.10 -18.12 -2.50
N ALA A 319 12.54 -19.16 -1.86
CA ALA A 319 11.71 -20.12 -2.57
C ALA A 319 10.46 -19.45 -3.16
N PRO A 320 9.89 -19.97 -4.24
CA PRO A 320 8.59 -19.48 -4.73
C PRO A 320 7.53 -19.54 -3.64
N PRO A 321 6.54 -18.62 -3.63
CA PRO A 321 5.46 -18.64 -2.66
C PRO A 321 4.66 -19.94 -2.75
N VAL A 322 4.26 -20.45 -1.59
CA VAL A 322 3.51 -21.72 -1.47
C VAL A 322 2.07 -21.57 -1.93
N HIS A 323 1.44 -20.46 -1.56
CA HIS A 323 0.05 -20.17 -1.90
C HIS A 323 -0.09 -18.94 -2.78
N ASP A 324 -1.08 -18.98 -3.66
CA ASP A 324 -1.37 -17.87 -4.58
C ASP A 324 -2.16 -16.75 -3.95
N GLN A 325 -3.13 -17.12 -3.11
CA GLN A 325 -3.95 -16.18 -2.37
C GLN A 325 -3.22 -15.75 -1.10
N ARG A 326 -2.66 -14.54 -1.12
CA ARG A 326 -1.82 -13.98 -0.06
C ARG A 326 -2.54 -12.86 0.71
N ASP A 327 -3.88 -12.93 0.77
CA ASP A 327 -4.73 -11.91 1.36
C ASP A 327 -5.13 -12.17 2.81
N HIS A 328 -4.86 -13.39 3.30
CA HIS A 328 -5.21 -13.88 4.65
C HIS A 328 -6.72 -13.90 4.95
N VAL A 329 -7.58 -13.94 3.92
CA VAL A 329 -9.03 -14.12 4.07
C VAL A 329 -9.34 -15.60 4.28
N GLY A 330 -10.16 -15.90 5.26
CA GLY A 330 -10.47 -17.27 5.67
C GLY A 330 -9.99 -17.59 7.08
N VAL A 331 -9.91 -18.87 7.39
CA VAL A 331 -9.46 -19.37 8.69
C VAL A 331 -8.09 -20.03 8.51
N THR A 332 -7.10 -19.57 9.26
CA THR A 332 -5.73 -20.08 9.22
C THR A 332 -5.30 -20.53 10.61
N ALA A 333 -4.76 -21.73 10.74
CA ALA A 333 -4.23 -22.22 12.02
C ALA A 333 -2.98 -21.44 12.44
N GLN A 334 -2.89 -21.12 13.72
CA GLN A 334 -1.69 -20.56 14.35
C GLN A 334 -0.84 -21.69 14.96
N ARG A 335 0.45 -21.42 15.17
CA ARG A 335 1.39 -22.41 15.74
C ARG A 335 1.03 -22.88 17.16
N ASP A 336 0.24 -22.10 17.89
CA ASP A 336 -0.20 -22.38 19.28
C ASP A 336 -1.55 -23.14 19.36
N GLY A 337 -2.08 -23.60 18.24
CA GLY A 337 -3.36 -24.30 18.14
C GLY A 337 -4.58 -23.39 18.13
N ARG A 338 -4.41 -22.07 18.14
CA ARG A 338 -5.49 -21.12 17.91
C ARG A 338 -5.62 -20.83 16.40
N TYR A 339 -6.51 -19.90 16.06
CA TYR A 339 -6.80 -19.56 14.68
C TYR A 339 -6.75 -18.05 14.44
N ALA A 340 -6.32 -17.69 13.23
CA ALA A 340 -6.49 -16.38 12.65
C ALA A 340 -7.71 -16.40 11.72
N VAL A 341 -8.61 -15.42 11.86
CA VAL A 341 -9.82 -15.30 11.05
C VAL A 341 -9.77 -14.00 10.25
N GLY A 342 -9.53 -14.13 8.96
CA GLY A 342 -9.45 -13.00 8.02
C GLY A 342 -10.77 -12.77 7.28
N PHE A 343 -11.12 -11.51 7.06
CA PHE A 343 -12.38 -11.12 6.42
C PHE A 343 -12.24 -9.90 5.52
N ALA A 344 -13.19 -9.75 4.58
CA ALA A 344 -13.14 -8.77 3.51
C ALA A 344 -14.16 -7.64 3.70
N PRO A 345 -13.75 -6.43 4.08
CA PRO A 345 -14.57 -5.22 3.93
C PRO A 345 -14.87 -4.93 2.46
N ARG A 346 -15.91 -4.14 2.17
CA ARG A 346 -16.28 -3.77 0.79
C ARG A 346 -15.22 -2.89 0.13
N ALA A 347 -14.38 -3.45 -0.72
CA ALA A 347 -13.26 -2.78 -1.38
C ALA A 347 -12.36 -1.98 -0.39
N GLY A 348 -12.18 -2.48 0.84
CA GLY A 348 -11.41 -1.84 1.91
C GLY A 348 -12.11 -0.67 2.62
N ARG A 349 -13.34 -0.28 2.23
CA ARG A 349 -14.14 0.73 2.92
C ARG A 349 -14.79 0.11 4.18
N ILE A 350 -14.72 0.84 5.31
CA ILE A 350 -15.31 0.41 6.57
C ILE A 350 -15.73 1.64 7.40
N ALA A 351 -16.90 1.59 8.03
CA ALA A 351 -17.34 2.64 8.92
C ALA A 351 -16.59 2.59 10.27
N GLY A 352 -16.40 3.72 10.93
CA GLY A 352 -15.82 3.78 12.27
C GLY A 352 -16.66 3.00 13.30
N THR A 353 -18.00 3.13 13.21
CA THR A 353 -18.92 2.33 14.02
C THR A 353 -18.73 0.82 13.81
N LEU A 354 -18.41 0.39 12.60
CA LEU A 354 -18.10 -1.01 12.30
C LEU A 354 -16.71 -1.43 12.80
N LEU A 355 -15.72 -0.53 12.78
CA LEU A 355 -14.40 -0.77 13.39
C LEU A 355 -14.52 -0.98 14.91
N THR A 356 -15.42 -0.26 15.58
CA THR A 356 -15.73 -0.51 17.01
C THR A 356 -16.25 -1.92 17.22
N LYS A 357 -17.20 -2.38 16.38
CA LYS A 357 -17.70 -3.76 16.46
C LYS A 357 -16.61 -4.81 16.20
N VAL A 358 -15.71 -4.55 15.28
CA VAL A 358 -14.54 -5.43 15.05
C VAL A 358 -13.64 -5.49 16.27
N ALA A 359 -13.43 -4.38 16.97
CA ALA A 359 -12.64 -4.36 18.21
C ALA A 359 -13.34 -5.13 19.34
N ASP A 360 -14.68 -5.00 19.46
CA ASP A 360 -15.47 -5.79 20.42
C ASP A 360 -15.34 -7.30 20.13
N LEU A 361 -15.48 -7.69 18.86
CA LEU A 361 -15.30 -9.10 18.46
C LEU A 361 -13.88 -9.62 18.73
N ALA A 362 -12.85 -8.78 18.56
CA ALA A 362 -11.47 -9.16 18.85
C ALA A 362 -11.27 -9.47 20.34
N ASP A 363 -11.89 -8.70 21.24
CA ASP A 363 -11.85 -8.93 22.69
C ASP A 363 -12.73 -10.11 23.10
N ASP A 364 -13.95 -10.18 22.57
CA ASP A 364 -14.91 -11.21 22.94
C ASP A 364 -14.46 -12.61 22.51
N TYR A 365 -13.88 -12.74 21.32
CA TYR A 365 -13.56 -14.04 20.73
C TYR A 365 -12.09 -14.44 20.83
N GLY A 366 -11.17 -13.49 20.92
CA GLY A 366 -9.73 -13.71 20.93
C GLY A 366 -9.02 -13.01 22.08
N ALA A 367 -7.81 -12.53 21.81
CA ALA A 367 -6.97 -11.78 22.75
C ALA A 367 -6.84 -10.28 22.37
N GLY A 368 -7.83 -9.74 21.67
CA GLY A 368 -7.85 -8.33 21.27
C GLY A 368 -6.86 -7.96 20.17
N ARG A 369 -6.18 -8.93 19.52
CA ARG A 369 -5.21 -8.64 18.45
C ARG A 369 -5.89 -8.56 17.09
N VAL A 370 -5.70 -7.44 16.41
CA VAL A 370 -6.23 -7.18 15.06
C VAL A 370 -5.07 -6.92 14.10
N ARG A 371 -5.23 -7.29 12.83
CA ARG A 371 -4.27 -7.02 11.76
C ARG A 371 -4.97 -6.41 10.54
N THR A 372 -4.32 -5.45 9.91
CA THR A 372 -4.63 -5.02 8.55
C THR A 372 -3.71 -5.74 7.55
N THR A 373 -4.20 -6.03 6.34
CA THR A 373 -3.41 -6.72 5.32
C THR A 373 -3.05 -5.81 4.16
N ALA A 374 -2.04 -6.20 3.38
CA ALA A 374 -1.65 -5.52 2.15
C ALA A 374 -2.72 -5.65 1.02
N GLN A 375 -3.80 -6.40 1.25
CA GLN A 375 -4.92 -6.59 0.33
C GLN A 375 -6.20 -5.86 0.79
N GLN A 376 -6.08 -4.82 1.65
CA GLN A 376 -7.22 -4.07 2.19
C GLN A 376 -8.20 -4.94 3.00
N LYS A 377 -7.69 -5.94 3.71
CA LYS A 377 -8.48 -6.86 4.55
C LYS A 377 -8.11 -6.68 6.02
N LEU A 378 -8.86 -7.35 6.88
CA LEU A 378 -8.64 -7.39 8.32
C LEU A 378 -8.58 -8.84 8.80
N VAL A 379 -7.81 -9.08 9.86
CA VAL A 379 -7.66 -10.40 10.48
C VAL A 379 -7.76 -10.26 11.99
N LEU A 380 -8.54 -11.11 12.64
CA LEU A 380 -8.56 -11.30 14.09
C LEU A 380 -7.69 -12.51 14.45
N LEU A 381 -6.85 -12.37 15.45
CA LEU A 381 -5.94 -13.41 15.90
C LEU A 381 -6.41 -14.08 17.20
N ASP A 382 -5.80 -15.21 17.51
CA ASP A 382 -5.93 -15.92 18.79
C ASP A 382 -7.31 -16.50 19.07
N ILE A 383 -8.04 -16.87 18.04
CA ILE A 383 -9.39 -17.40 18.15
C ILE A 383 -9.33 -18.89 18.55
N PRO A 384 -9.88 -19.31 19.69
CA PRO A 384 -10.01 -20.72 20.03
C PRO A 384 -10.84 -21.46 18.98
N GLU A 385 -10.51 -22.71 18.69
CA GLU A 385 -11.21 -23.52 17.67
C GLU A 385 -12.72 -23.54 17.90
N SER A 386 -13.16 -23.75 19.16
CA SER A 386 -14.58 -23.83 19.54
C SER A 386 -15.36 -22.52 19.30
N ARG A 387 -14.71 -21.41 19.03
CA ARG A 387 -15.32 -20.09 18.80
C ARG A 387 -15.25 -19.62 17.34
N VAL A 388 -14.56 -20.35 16.46
CA VAL A 388 -14.35 -19.94 15.05
C VAL A 388 -15.68 -19.78 14.32
N ASP A 389 -16.55 -20.79 14.35
CA ASP A 389 -17.83 -20.76 13.61
C ASP A 389 -18.77 -19.65 14.12
N SER A 390 -18.83 -19.44 15.43
CA SER A 390 -19.64 -18.37 16.00
C SER A 390 -19.09 -16.97 15.66
N LEU A 391 -17.75 -16.80 15.58
CA LEU A 391 -17.14 -15.56 15.09
C LEU A 391 -17.46 -15.33 13.61
N ILE A 392 -17.37 -16.38 12.76
CA ILE A 392 -17.74 -16.29 11.35
C ILE A 392 -19.19 -15.80 11.19
N ALA A 393 -20.12 -16.35 11.98
CA ALA A 393 -21.52 -15.92 11.97
C ALA A 393 -21.69 -14.45 12.42
N ALA A 394 -20.98 -14.04 13.48
CA ALA A 394 -21.01 -12.68 13.99
C ALA A 394 -20.45 -11.66 12.96
N LEU A 395 -19.35 -11.99 12.30
CA LEU A 395 -18.76 -11.16 11.22
C LEU A 395 -19.71 -11.09 10.01
N ALA A 396 -20.31 -12.20 9.60
CA ALA A 396 -21.26 -12.25 8.50
C ALA A 396 -22.50 -11.37 8.75
N ALA A 397 -23.01 -11.32 9.98
CA ALA A 397 -24.11 -10.42 10.37
C ALA A 397 -23.77 -8.93 10.21
N LEU A 398 -22.48 -8.59 10.17
CA LEU A 398 -21.96 -7.24 9.92
C LEU A 398 -21.52 -7.03 8.45
N ASP A 399 -21.84 -7.96 7.55
CA ASP A 399 -21.36 -7.99 6.16
C ASP A 399 -19.82 -7.99 6.03
N LEU A 400 -19.12 -8.53 7.02
CA LEU A 400 -17.67 -8.76 7.02
C LEU A 400 -17.41 -10.23 6.73
N LEU A 401 -17.29 -10.59 5.45
CA LEU A 401 -17.32 -11.99 5.04
C LEU A 401 -15.94 -12.65 5.19
N VAL A 402 -15.91 -13.77 5.91
CA VAL A 402 -14.75 -14.67 6.03
C VAL A 402 -14.64 -15.61 4.82
N ARG A 403 -15.76 -15.91 4.18
CA ARG A 403 -15.86 -16.71 2.95
C ARG A 403 -16.60 -15.92 1.86
N PRO A 404 -16.05 -14.79 1.40
CA PRO A 404 -16.64 -14.03 0.30
C PRO A 404 -16.48 -14.78 -1.02
N SER A 405 -17.22 -14.35 -2.06
CA SER A 405 -16.94 -14.76 -3.43
C SER A 405 -15.49 -14.41 -3.81
N ILE A 406 -14.96 -15.08 -4.81
CA ILE A 406 -13.62 -14.76 -5.32
C ILE A 406 -13.55 -13.32 -5.84
N PHE A 407 -14.64 -12.79 -6.40
CA PHE A 407 -14.70 -11.43 -6.89
C PHE A 407 -14.60 -10.40 -5.76
N ARG A 408 -15.37 -10.54 -4.68
CA ARG A 408 -15.28 -9.66 -3.51
C ARG A 408 -13.94 -9.81 -2.79
N ARG A 409 -13.44 -11.04 -2.68
CA ARG A 409 -12.13 -11.34 -2.09
C ARG A 409 -11.00 -10.67 -2.85
N GLY A 410 -10.93 -10.87 -4.16
CA GLY A 410 -9.84 -10.43 -5.03
C GLY A 410 -9.90 -8.98 -5.46
N THR A 411 -11.00 -8.25 -5.17
CA THR A 411 -11.13 -6.86 -5.63
C THR A 411 -10.54 -5.86 -4.61
N MET A 412 -9.72 -4.96 -5.14
CA MET A 412 -9.21 -3.79 -4.42
C MET A 412 -9.48 -2.50 -5.18
N ALA A 413 -9.66 -1.40 -4.44
CA ALA A 413 -9.82 -0.08 -5.03
C ALA A 413 -9.00 0.98 -4.29
N CYS A 414 -8.47 1.98 -5.01
CA CYS A 414 -7.90 3.15 -4.37
C CYS A 414 -9.02 4.09 -3.86
N THR A 415 -8.64 5.22 -3.26
CA THR A 415 -9.61 6.19 -2.70
C THR A 415 -10.57 6.77 -3.76
N GLY A 416 -10.11 6.93 -5.02
CA GLY A 416 -10.96 7.39 -6.12
C GLY A 416 -11.31 8.87 -6.10
N LEU A 417 -12.29 9.22 -6.93
CA LEU A 417 -12.72 10.58 -7.20
C LEU A 417 -13.36 11.24 -5.96
N GLU A 418 -13.92 10.43 -5.08
CA GLU A 418 -14.62 10.90 -3.88
C GLU A 418 -13.73 11.79 -3.00
N PHE A 419 -12.44 11.44 -2.82
CA PHE A 419 -11.54 12.17 -1.94
C PHE A 419 -10.19 12.54 -2.56
N CYS A 420 -9.78 11.92 -3.68
CA CYS A 420 -8.44 12.11 -4.22
C CYS A 420 -8.40 13.16 -5.33
N LYS A 421 -7.65 14.25 -5.15
CA LYS A 421 -7.46 15.29 -6.17
C LYS A 421 -6.84 14.82 -7.47
N LEU A 422 -6.11 13.70 -7.44
CA LEU A 422 -5.42 13.14 -8.61
C LEU A 422 -6.28 12.12 -9.36
N ALA A 423 -7.42 11.73 -8.82
CA ALA A 423 -8.32 10.78 -9.45
C ALA A 423 -9.07 11.44 -10.61
N ILE A 424 -9.34 10.65 -11.64
CA ILE A 424 -10.11 11.03 -12.83
C ILE A 424 -11.35 10.16 -13.03
N VAL A 425 -11.51 9.13 -12.17
CA VAL A 425 -12.71 8.28 -12.13
C VAL A 425 -13.00 7.88 -10.68
N GLU A 426 -14.27 7.57 -10.42
CA GLU A 426 -14.67 6.92 -9.17
C GLU A 426 -14.14 5.47 -9.14
N THR A 427 -13.81 4.98 -7.95
CA THR A 427 -13.19 3.65 -7.85
C THR A 427 -13.87 2.71 -6.86
N LYS A 428 -14.16 3.16 -5.62
CA LYS A 428 -14.70 2.23 -4.61
C LYS A 428 -16.12 1.81 -4.92
N ALA A 429 -16.99 2.74 -5.29
CA ALA A 429 -18.35 2.41 -5.73
C ALA A 429 -18.31 1.55 -6.99
N ARG A 430 -17.51 1.93 -8.00
CA ARG A 430 -17.36 1.14 -9.24
C ARG A 430 -16.80 -0.26 -9.00
N ALA A 431 -15.88 -0.43 -8.04
CA ALA A 431 -15.37 -1.75 -7.66
C ALA A 431 -16.45 -2.60 -6.99
N GLN A 432 -17.29 -1.99 -6.15
CA GLN A 432 -18.41 -2.67 -5.50
C GLN A 432 -19.48 -3.10 -6.50
N ASP A 433 -19.86 -2.21 -7.42
CA ASP A 433 -20.80 -2.52 -8.51
C ASP A 433 -20.24 -3.65 -9.39
N LEU A 434 -18.95 -3.58 -9.74
CA LEU A 434 -18.30 -4.58 -10.59
C LEU A 434 -18.34 -5.97 -9.96
N TYR A 435 -17.91 -6.14 -8.72
CA TYR A 435 -17.91 -7.46 -8.12
C TYR A 435 -19.33 -7.98 -7.86
N ALA A 436 -20.28 -7.12 -7.51
CA ALA A 436 -21.69 -7.53 -7.32
C ALA A 436 -22.31 -8.03 -8.64
N GLU A 437 -22.03 -7.35 -9.76
CA GLU A 437 -22.47 -7.81 -11.08
C GLU A 437 -21.80 -9.14 -11.48
N LEU A 438 -20.50 -9.30 -11.21
CA LEU A 438 -19.78 -10.55 -11.51
C LEU A 438 -20.28 -11.72 -10.66
N GLU A 439 -20.55 -11.51 -9.36
CA GLU A 439 -21.18 -12.51 -8.48
C GLU A 439 -22.51 -13.01 -9.06
N ARG A 440 -23.35 -12.11 -9.56
CA ARG A 440 -24.65 -12.43 -10.16
C ARG A 440 -24.52 -13.17 -11.50
N ARG A 441 -23.53 -12.78 -12.33
CA ARG A 441 -23.37 -13.27 -13.71
C ARG A 441 -22.55 -14.55 -13.81
N LEU A 442 -21.64 -14.76 -12.88
CA LEU A 442 -20.68 -15.87 -12.82
C LEU A 442 -20.68 -16.51 -11.42
N PRO A 443 -21.84 -17.03 -10.94
CA PRO A 443 -21.97 -17.50 -9.54
C PRO A 443 -21.07 -18.69 -9.21
N ASP A 444 -20.70 -19.49 -10.23
CA ASP A 444 -19.88 -20.69 -10.08
C ASP A 444 -18.38 -20.44 -10.36
N PHE A 445 -17.97 -19.18 -10.51
CA PHE A 445 -16.56 -18.85 -10.74
C PHE A 445 -15.78 -18.89 -9.43
N ASP A 446 -14.84 -19.84 -9.33
CA ASP A 446 -14.05 -20.11 -8.12
C ASP A 446 -12.53 -20.02 -8.31
N GLU A 447 -12.08 -19.64 -9.51
CA GLU A 447 -10.65 -19.50 -9.83
C GLU A 447 -10.02 -18.28 -9.15
N PRO A 448 -8.79 -18.40 -8.63
CA PRO A 448 -8.07 -17.27 -8.08
C PRO A 448 -7.98 -16.10 -9.06
N LEU A 449 -8.48 -14.94 -8.64
CA LEU A 449 -8.54 -13.75 -9.49
C LEU A 449 -8.33 -12.48 -8.66
N SER A 450 -7.54 -11.55 -9.17
CA SER A 450 -7.39 -10.21 -8.62
C SER A 450 -7.91 -9.15 -9.59
N VAL A 451 -8.75 -8.22 -9.07
CA VAL A 451 -9.30 -7.09 -9.83
C VAL A 451 -8.96 -5.79 -9.11
N ASN A 452 -8.11 -4.96 -9.71
CA ASN A 452 -7.62 -3.75 -9.06
C ASN A 452 -8.08 -2.48 -9.78
N VAL A 453 -8.92 -1.68 -9.10
CA VAL A 453 -9.54 -0.46 -9.64
C VAL A 453 -8.80 0.79 -9.16
N ASN A 454 -8.29 1.57 -10.10
CA ASN A 454 -7.48 2.75 -9.82
C ASN A 454 -8.02 4.00 -10.52
N GLY A 455 -8.11 5.11 -9.78
CA GLY A 455 -8.60 6.39 -10.28
C GLY A 455 -7.63 7.14 -11.20
N CYS A 456 -6.34 6.75 -11.24
CA CYS A 456 -5.31 7.46 -12.01
C CYS A 456 -4.03 6.60 -12.19
N PRO A 457 -3.02 7.07 -12.96
CA PRO A 457 -1.77 6.33 -13.21
C PRO A 457 -0.88 6.07 -11.98
N ASN A 458 -1.18 6.64 -10.81
CA ASN A 458 -0.34 6.48 -9.60
C ASN A 458 -0.33 5.07 -9.01
N SER A 459 -1.28 4.21 -9.42
CA SER A 459 -1.31 2.80 -9.06
C SER A 459 -1.37 2.55 -7.54
N CYS A 460 -2.25 3.28 -6.86
CA CYS A 460 -2.41 3.14 -5.40
C CYS A 460 -3.08 1.82 -5.01
N ALA A 461 -3.89 1.22 -5.88
CA ALA A 461 -4.40 -0.14 -5.74
C ALA A 461 -3.75 -1.11 -6.76
N ARG A 462 -2.52 -0.85 -7.20
CA ARG A 462 -1.65 -1.82 -7.90
C ARG A 462 -2.22 -2.43 -9.18
N PHE A 463 -2.92 -1.66 -10.02
CA PHE A 463 -3.54 -2.17 -11.25
C PHE A 463 -2.57 -2.89 -12.19
N GLN A 464 -1.27 -2.57 -12.13
CA GLN A 464 -0.27 -3.17 -13.02
C GLN A 464 0.09 -4.61 -12.64
N THR A 465 -0.22 -5.04 -11.43
CA THR A 465 0.16 -6.35 -10.88
C THR A 465 -1.07 -7.19 -10.52
N ALA A 466 -2.21 -6.88 -11.09
CA ALA A 466 -3.45 -7.64 -10.96
C ALA A 466 -3.75 -8.42 -12.23
N ASP A 467 -4.47 -9.53 -12.09
CA ASP A 467 -5.00 -10.28 -13.22
C ASP A 467 -5.83 -9.37 -14.15
N ILE A 468 -6.68 -8.54 -13.55
CA ILE A 468 -7.44 -7.50 -14.24
C ILE A 468 -7.17 -6.16 -13.55
N GLY A 469 -6.42 -5.30 -14.21
CA GLY A 469 -6.11 -3.96 -13.75
C GLY A 469 -6.91 -2.90 -14.50
N LEU A 470 -7.72 -2.15 -13.79
CA LEU A 470 -8.53 -1.05 -14.33
C LEU A 470 -7.90 0.29 -13.92
N LYS A 471 -7.31 0.98 -14.91
CA LYS A 471 -6.70 2.30 -14.71
C LYS A 471 -7.63 3.38 -15.20
N GLY A 472 -8.07 4.28 -14.33
CA GLY A 472 -8.95 5.40 -14.65
C GLY A 472 -8.48 6.22 -15.86
N SER A 473 -9.44 6.51 -16.71
CA SER A 473 -9.29 7.28 -17.94
C SER A 473 -10.61 7.95 -18.29
N ILE A 474 -10.58 9.08 -18.96
CA ILE A 474 -11.75 9.61 -19.65
C ILE A 474 -11.79 8.96 -21.03
N VAL A 475 -12.96 8.48 -21.41
CA VAL A 475 -13.19 7.74 -22.65
C VAL A 475 -14.42 8.29 -23.38
N PRO A 476 -14.54 8.11 -24.71
CA PRO A 476 -15.77 8.46 -25.42
C PRO A 476 -16.90 7.52 -24.99
N GLY A 477 -18.06 8.09 -24.65
CA GLY A 477 -19.31 7.38 -24.45
C GLY A 477 -20.01 7.05 -25.78
N LYS A 478 -21.20 6.45 -25.69
CA LYS A 478 -21.96 5.96 -26.87
C LYS A 478 -22.33 7.07 -27.89
N ASN A 479 -22.53 8.28 -27.40
CA ASN A 479 -22.88 9.44 -28.23
C ASN A 479 -21.70 10.39 -28.48
N GLY A 480 -20.46 9.95 -28.15
CA GLY A 480 -19.25 10.73 -28.30
C GLY A 480 -18.94 11.69 -27.15
N GLU A 481 -19.77 11.75 -26.12
CA GLU A 481 -19.51 12.49 -24.88
C GLU A 481 -18.31 11.89 -24.12
N GLN A 482 -17.63 12.71 -23.32
CA GLN A 482 -16.49 12.27 -22.50
C GLN A 482 -17.00 11.75 -21.15
N VAL A 483 -16.85 10.46 -20.90
CA VAL A 483 -17.32 9.79 -19.69
C VAL A 483 -16.18 9.12 -18.93
N GLU A 484 -16.43 8.79 -17.66
CA GLU A 484 -15.51 7.98 -16.84
C GLU A 484 -15.38 6.57 -17.42
N GLY A 485 -14.17 6.05 -17.42
CA GLY A 485 -13.89 4.71 -17.92
C GLY A 485 -12.49 4.24 -17.51
N PHE A 486 -12.06 3.13 -18.09
CA PHE A 486 -10.82 2.50 -17.72
C PHE A 486 -9.98 2.09 -18.93
N GLN A 487 -8.68 2.35 -18.84
CA GLN A 487 -7.69 1.63 -19.61
C GLN A 487 -7.45 0.27 -18.96
N VAL A 488 -7.67 -0.79 -19.68
CA VAL A 488 -7.53 -2.16 -19.17
C VAL A 488 -6.07 -2.64 -19.26
N HIS A 489 -5.65 -3.36 -18.23
CA HIS A 489 -4.39 -4.11 -18.12
C HIS A 489 -4.75 -5.54 -17.72
N LEU A 490 -4.24 -6.56 -18.39
CA LEU A 490 -4.56 -7.97 -18.11
C LEU A 490 -3.30 -8.79 -17.85
N GLY A 491 -3.41 -9.77 -16.94
CA GLY A 491 -2.37 -10.78 -16.69
C GLY A 491 -1.18 -10.26 -15.89
N GLY A 492 -1.38 -9.21 -15.06
CA GLY A 492 -0.35 -8.82 -14.08
C GLY A 492 -0.30 -9.82 -12.94
N HIS A 493 0.89 -10.10 -12.45
CA HIS A 493 1.11 -11.08 -11.39
C HIS A 493 2.37 -10.77 -10.57
N LEU A 494 2.36 -11.12 -9.27
CA LEU A 494 3.53 -11.09 -8.38
C LEU A 494 3.77 -12.50 -7.80
N GLY A 495 4.99 -12.78 -7.38
CA GLY A 495 5.41 -14.10 -6.91
C GLY A 495 6.23 -14.82 -7.96
N THR A 496 5.93 -16.10 -8.21
CA THR A 496 6.59 -16.84 -9.29
C THR A 496 6.31 -16.17 -10.64
N ASP A 497 7.35 -15.89 -11.42
CA ASP A 497 7.25 -15.26 -12.75
C ASP A 497 6.54 -13.90 -12.76
N SER A 498 6.83 -13.07 -11.75
CA SER A 498 6.23 -11.73 -11.60
C SER A 498 6.28 -10.90 -12.89
N SER A 499 5.14 -10.36 -13.28
CA SER A 499 5.00 -9.57 -14.50
C SER A 499 3.98 -8.44 -14.35
N PHE A 500 4.12 -7.42 -15.20
CA PHE A 500 3.11 -6.37 -15.31
C PHE A 500 2.06 -6.75 -16.33
N GLY A 501 0.80 -6.42 -16.03
CA GLY A 501 -0.32 -6.63 -16.92
C GLY A 501 -0.12 -6.01 -18.31
N ARG A 502 -0.45 -6.77 -19.34
CA ARG A 502 -0.42 -6.34 -20.74
C ARG A 502 -1.39 -5.19 -20.94
N LYS A 503 -0.90 -4.10 -21.52
CA LYS A 503 -1.72 -2.97 -21.94
C LYS A 503 -2.06 -3.09 -23.42
N PHE A 504 -3.33 -3.23 -23.74
CA PHE A 504 -3.78 -3.27 -25.11
C PHE A 504 -4.01 -1.84 -25.64
N ARG A 505 -3.32 -1.50 -26.73
CA ARG A 505 -3.45 -0.18 -27.35
C ARG A 505 -4.88 0.03 -27.83
N GLY A 506 -5.50 1.14 -27.42
CA GLY A 506 -6.86 1.49 -27.80
C GLY A 506 -7.98 0.76 -27.02
N LEU A 507 -7.65 -0.26 -26.22
CA LEU A 507 -8.64 -0.93 -25.41
C LEU A 507 -8.96 -0.08 -24.16
N ARG A 508 -10.11 0.53 -24.20
CA ARG A 508 -10.69 1.29 -23.09
C ARG A 508 -12.17 0.94 -23.01
N VAL A 509 -12.69 0.88 -21.81
CA VAL A 509 -14.10 0.60 -21.54
C VAL A 509 -14.68 1.73 -20.71
N THR A 510 -15.94 2.07 -20.93
CA THR A 510 -16.65 2.98 -20.02
C THR A 510 -16.80 2.30 -18.65
N ALA A 511 -17.01 3.09 -17.60
CA ALA A 511 -17.23 2.52 -16.28
C ALA A 511 -18.47 1.61 -16.22
N GLU A 512 -19.48 1.91 -17.04
CA GLU A 512 -20.71 1.13 -17.16
C GLU A 512 -20.51 -0.18 -17.93
N GLU A 513 -19.63 -0.20 -18.95
CA GLU A 513 -19.32 -1.38 -19.74
C GLU A 513 -18.29 -2.31 -19.09
N ALA A 514 -17.63 -1.87 -18.02
CA ALA A 514 -16.59 -2.66 -17.37
C ALA A 514 -17.07 -4.07 -16.90
N PRO A 515 -18.27 -4.24 -16.32
CA PRO A 515 -18.77 -5.58 -15.97
C PRO A 515 -18.96 -6.50 -17.19
N ASP A 516 -19.51 -5.99 -18.29
CA ASP A 516 -19.74 -6.75 -19.54
C ASP A 516 -18.41 -7.20 -20.15
N TYR A 517 -17.44 -6.30 -20.16
CA TYR A 517 -16.09 -6.59 -20.64
C TYR A 517 -15.42 -7.67 -19.80
N VAL A 518 -15.41 -7.52 -18.47
CA VAL A 518 -14.75 -8.46 -17.55
C VAL A 518 -15.41 -9.84 -17.64
N GLU A 519 -16.74 -9.90 -17.63
CA GLU A 519 -17.48 -11.17 -17.81
C GLU A 519 -17.06 -11.88 -19.09
N ARG A 520 -17.05 -11.17 -20.22
CA ARG A 520 -16.67 -11.75 -21.51
C ARG A 520 -15.25 -12.35 -21.50
N VAL A 521 -14.29 -11.61 -20.92
CA VAL A 521 -12.90 -12.07 -20.82
C VAL A 521 -12.79 -13.30 -19.91
N LEU A 522 -13.53 -13.34 -18.79
CA LEU A 522 -13.52 -14.48 -17.87
C LEU A 522 -14.19 -15.71 -18.46
N ARG A 523 -15.30 -15.56 -19.21
CA ARG A 523 -15.90 -16.68 -19.94
C ARG A 523 -14.95 -17.23 -21.00
N GLY A 524 -14.27 -16.35 -21.74
CA GLY A 524 -13.25 -16.75 -22.71
C GLY A 524 -12.05 -17.48 -22.07
N TYR A 525 -11.67 -17.09 -20.87
CA TYR A 525 -10.66 -17.79 -20.06
C TYR A 525 -11.14 -19.20 -19.69
N LEU A 526 -12.32 -19.35 -19.10
CA LEU A 526 -12.86 -20.66 -18.71
C LEU A 526 -13.00 -21.63 -19.90
N GLU A 527 -13.37 -21.12 -21.09
CA GLU A 527 -13.52 -21.92 -22.30
C GLU A 527 -12.17 -22.39 -22.89
N ARG A 528 -11.09 -21.62 -22.75
CA ARG A 528 -9.86 -21.79 -23.52
C ARG A 528 -8.62 -22.06 -22.67
N ARG A 529 -8.74 -22.02 -21.35
CA ARG A 529 -7.61 -22.31 -20.46
C ARG A 529 -7.21 -23.78 -20.54
N HIS A 530 -5.95 -24.05 -20.31
CA HIS A 530 -5.47 -25.41 -20.05
C HIS A 530 -5.86 -25.84 -18.62
N PRO A 531 -5.86 -27.14 -18.30
CA PRO A 531 -6.02 -27.61 -16.93
C PRO A 531 -5.02 -26.89 -15.99
N ASP A 532 -5.50 -26.43 -14.85
CA ASP A 532 -4.74 -25.71 -13.81
C ASP A 532 -4.04 -24.41 -14.26
N GLU A 533 -4.36 -23.92 -15.46
CA GLU A 533 -3.80 -22.68 -15.97
C GLU A 533 -4.44 -21.46 -15.31
N ARG A 534 -3.61 -20.61 -14.73
CA ARG A 534 -4.04 -19.35 -14.14
C ARG A 534 -4.35 -18.30 -15.17
N PHE A 535 -5.17 -17.31 -14.77
CA PHE A 535 -5.57 -16.21 -15.64
C PHE A 535 -4.38 -15.46 -16.25
N ALA A 536 -3.35 -15.14 -15.46
CA ALA A 536 -2.16 -14.44 -15.96
C ALA A 536 -1.41 -15.26 -17.02
N ALA A 537 -1.26 -16.57 -16.84
CA ALA A 537 -0.63 -17.47 -17.82
C ALA A 537 -1.47 -17.55 -19.12
N TYR A 538 -2.79 -17.71 -18.99
CA TYR A 538 -3.70 -17.67 -20.13
C TYR A 538 -3.56 -16.37 -20.92
N VAL A 539 -3.59 -15.21 -20.26
CA VAL A 539 -3.43 -13.91 -20.92
C VAL A 539 -2.12 -13.82 -21.68
N ASN A 540 -1.03 -14.36 -21.15
CA ASN A 540 0.29 -14.30 -21.78
C ASN A 540 0.37 -15.04 -23.11
N ARG A 541 -0.38 -16.16 -23.27
CA ARG A 541 -0.45 -16.93 -24.53
C ARG A 541 -1.63 -16.61 -25.42
N ALA A 542 -2.68 -15.95 -24.86
CA ALA A 542 -3.90 -15.67 -25.60
C ALA A 542 -3.67 -14.66 -26.73
N GLU A 543 -4.36 -14.89 -27.85
CA GLU A 543 -4.40 -13.93 -28.93
C GLU A 543 -5.13 -12.63 -28.51
N ASP A 544 -4.66 -11.49 -29.00
CA ASP A 544 -5.28 -10.20 -28.70
C ASP A 544 -6.79 -10.16 -28.99
N ALA A 545 -7.23 -10.87 -30.04
CA ALA A 545 -8.64 -10.94 -30.44
C ALA A 545 -9.54 -11.58 -29.35
N TRP A 546 -9.02 -12.48 -28.55
CA TRP A 546 -9.77 -13.15 -27.46
C TRP A 546 -9.93 -12.26 -26.24
N LEU A 547 -9.03 -11.30 -26.07
CA LEU A 547 -8.95 -10.41 -24.89
C LEU A 547 -9.56 -9.02 -25.14
N ARG A 548 -9.84 -8.68 -26.41
CA ARG A 548 -10.45 -7.41 -26.83
C ARG A 548 -11.97 -7.54 -26.93
#